data_beb0a74e0a3356597f4f03b9e31e4979
#
_entry.id   beb0a74e0a3356597f4f03b9e31e4979
#
_cell.length_a   1.000
_cell.length_b   1.000
_cell.length_c   1.000
_cell.angle_alpha   90.00
_cell.angle_beta   90.00
_cell.angle_gamma   90.00
#
_symmetry.space_group_name_H-M   'P 1'
#
loop_
_entity.id
_entity.type
_entity.pdbx_description
1 polymer ?
#
loop_
_entity_poly.entity_id
_entity_poly.type
_entity_poly.pdbx_seq_one_letter_code
_entity_poly.pdbx_strand_id
1 'polypeptide(L)'
;MSNQYLDPNLKVFSLNSNMPLAREIAKFIGVELGKCSVTRFSDGEIQINIEESIRGCDVYVIQSTSQPVNEHIMELLIMIDALKRASAKTINIVMPYYGYARQDRKARAREPITAKLVANLLETAGATRVICLDLHAPQIQGFFEIPTDHLMGVPILAEYFKSRQFNGDVVIVSPDHGGVTRARKLAERLKAPIAIIDKRRPRPNVAEVMNIVGNIEGKIAILIDDIIDTAGTITLAANALVENGAQEVYACCTHPVLSGPAIERIQNSKIKELVITNSIELPEEKNMDKIIHLSVAPLLGEAIIRVHEEQSVSTLFD
;
A
#
# COMPACT_ATOMS: atom_id res chain seq x y z
N MET A 1 -19.97 7.35 -22.35
CA MET A 1 -19.30 6.47 -23.30
C MET A 1 -18.04 6.01 -22.60
N SER A 2 -17.87 4.71 -22.32
CA SER A 2 -16.63 4.19 -21.76
C SER A 2 -15.53 4.39 -22.79
N ASN A 3 -14.52 5.20 -22.48
CA ASN A 3 -13.30 5.23 -23.29
C ASN A 3 -12.71 3.83 -23.26
N GLN A 4 -12.81 3.12 -24.36
CA GLN A 4 -12.18 1.83 -24.52
C GLN A 4 -10.73 2.11 -24.97
N TYR A 5 -9.77 1.65 -24.18
CA TYR A 5 -8.37 1.70 -24.57
C TYR A 5 -8.14 0.73 -25.72
N LEU A 6 -7.61 1.23 -26.84
CA LEU A 6 -7.67 0.50 -28.12
C LEU A 6 -6.37 -0.27 -28.47
N ASP A 7 -5.34 -0.26 -27.62
CA ASP A 7 -4.12 -1.02 -27.91
C ASP A 7 -4.27 -2.50 -27.50
N PRO A 8 -4.35 -3.43 -28.46
CA PRO A 8 -4.50 -4.86 -28.17
C PRO A 8 -3.24 -5.47 -27.52
N ASN A 9 -2.11 -4.76 -27.55
CA ASN A 9 -0.86 -5.21 -26.95
C ASN A 9 -0.80 -4.94 -25.45
N LEU A 10 -1.65 -4.07 -24.91
CA LEU A 10 -1.79 -3.89 -23.48
C LEU A 10 -2.62 -5.01 -22.88
N LYS A 11 -2.04 -5.81 -22.00
CA LYS A 11 -2.71 -6.89 -21.28
C LYS A 11 -2.60 -6.69 -19.78
N VAL A 12 -3.73 -6.69 -19.09
CA VAL A 12 -3.79 -6.53 -17.64
C VAL A 12 -4.39 -7.79 -17.02
N PHE A 13 -3.61 -8.46 -16.17
CA PHE A 13 -4.05 -9.65 -15.44
C PHE A 13 -4.16 -9.37 -13.96
N SER A 14 -5.08 -10.05 -13.29
CA SER A 14 -5.17 -10.10 -11.84
C SER A 14 -4.93 -11.51 -11.34
N LEU A 15 -4.23 -11.62 -10.21
CA LEU A 15 -4.21 -12.85 -9.43
C LEU A 15 -5.21 -12.75 -8.26
N ASN A 16 -5.07 -13.60 -7.24
CA ASN A 16 -6.12 -13.77 -6.24
C ASN A 16 -6.17 -12.72 -5.13
N SER A 17 -5.11 -11.90 -4.95
CA SER A 17 -4.98 -11.09 -3.73
C SER A 17 -5.94 -9.91 -3.64
N ASN A 18 -6.35 -9.32 -4.77
CA ASN A 18 -7.19 -8.12 -4.77
C ASN A 18 -7.93 -7.95 -6.11
N MET A 19 -8.84 -8.86 -6.39
CA MET A 19 -9.63 -8.84 -7.61
C MET A 19 -10.51 -7.58 -7.75
N PRO A 20 -11.14 -7.06 -6.68
CA PRO A 20 -11.91 -5.82 -6.77
C PRO A 20 -11.09 -4.64 -7.28
N LEU A 21 -9.89 -4.43 -6.73
CA LEU A 21 -8.99 -3.35 -7.18
C LEU A 21 -8.57 -3.55 -8.65
N ALA A 22 -8.25 -4.78 -9.04
CA ALA A 22 -7.87 -5.07 -10.42
C ALA A 22 -8.99 -4.73 -11.42
N ARG A 23 -10.23 -5.01 -11.06
CA ARG A 23 -11.40 -4.63 -11.88
C ARG A 23 -11.57 -3.12 -11.97
N GLU A 24 -11.36 -2.40 -10.86
CA GLU A 24 -11.39 -0.94 -10.87
C GLU A 24 -10.29 -0.35 -11.76
N ILE A 25 -9.07 -0.90 -11.70
CA ILE A 25 -7.94 -0.49 -12.55
C ILE A 25 -8.27 -0.74 -14.03
N ALA A 26 -8.74 -1.95 -14.38
CA ALA A 26 -9.10 -2.29 -15.74
C ALA A 26 -10.22 -1.38 -16.28
N LYS A 27 -11.23 -1.09 -15.45
CA LYS A 27 -12.31 -0.14 -15.78
C LYS A 27 -11.79 1.27 -16.01
N PHE A 28 -10.84 1.74 -15.18
CA PHE A 28 -10.22 3.06 -15.32
C PHE A 28 -9.45 3.17 -16.63
N ILE A 29 -8.64 2.16 -16.97
CA ILE A 29 -7.88 2.10 -18.22
C ILE A 29 -8.84 1.95 -19.44
N GLY A 30 -9.97 1.27 -19.28
CA GLY A 30 -10.90 0.96 -20.36
C GLY A 30 -10.56 -0.36 -21.07
N VAL A 31 -9.99 -1.34 -20.36
CA VAL A 31 -9.68 -2.68 -20.86
C VAL A 31 -10.44 -3.75 -20.07
N GLU A 32 -10.55 -4.94 -20.65
CA GLU A 32 -10.95 -6.13 -19.90
C GLU A 32 -9.73 -6.78 -19.23
N LEU A 33 -9.94 -7.42 -18.09
CA LEU A 33 -8.89 -8.25 -17.47
C LEU A 33 -8.60 -9.45 -18.35
N GLY A 34 -7.33 -9.77 -18.50
CA GLY A 34 -6.85 -10.94 -19.22
C GLY A 34 -7.38 -12.23 -18.58
N LYS A 35 -7.64 -13.22 -19.42
CA LYS A 35 -8.21 -14.51 -19.00
C LYS A 35 -7.11 -15.41 -18.45
N CYS A 36 -7.18 -15.70 -17.18
CA CYS A 36 -6.32 -16.69 -16.52
C CYS A 36 -7.09 -17.37 -15.39
N SER A 37 -6.70 -18.58 -15.07
CA SER A 37 -7.18 -19.31 -13.90
C SER A 37 -6.02 -19.60 -12.94
N VAL A 38 -6.28 -19.43 -11.65
CA VAL A 38 -5.36 -19.75 -10.55
C VAL A 38 -6.06 -20.75 -9.67
N THR A 39 -5.60 -21.99 -9.69
CA THR A 39 -6.16 -23.11 -8.96
C THR A 39 -5.12 -23.75 -8.05
N ARG A 40 -5.54 -24.68 -7.21
CA ARG A 40 -4.66 -25.44 -6.34
C ARG A 40 -4.90 -26.93 -6.52
N PHE A 41 -3.83 -27.69 -6.50
CA PHE A 41 -3.90 -29.12 -6.33
C PHE A 41 -4.29 -29.47 -4.89
N SER A 42 -4.66 -30.72 -4.66
CA SER A 42 -5.08 -31.18 -3.33
C SER A 42 -4.01 -31.11 -2.24
N ASP A 43 -2.74 -31.10 -2.64
CA ASP A 43 -1.58 -30.92 -1.77
C ASP A 43 -1.22 -29.44 -1.51
N GLY A 44 -1.93 -28.50 -2.18
CA GLY A 44 -1.74 -27.06 -2.04
C GLY A 44 -0.83 -26.43 -3.07
N GLU A 45 -0.22 -27.18 -3.99
CA GLU A 45 0.54 -26.59 -5.09
C GLU A 45 -0.33 -25.73 -5.99
N ILE A 46 0.21 -24.59 -6.43
CA ILE A 46 -0.51 -23.62 -7.23
C ILE A 46 -0.34 -23.95 -8.72
N GLN A 47 -1.46 -23.94 -9.43
CA GLN A 47 -1.51 -24.08 -10.88
C GLN A 47 -2.08 -22.80 -11.50
N ILE A 48 -1.37 -22.24 -12.47
CA ILE A 48 -1.83 -21.09 -13.27
C ILE A 48 -1.95 -21.50 -14.73
N ASN A 49 -3.05 -21.08 -15.35
CA ASN A 49 -3.27 -21.24 -16.78
C ASN A 49 -3.63 -19.87 -17.39
N ILE A 50 -2.92 -19.47 -18.45
CA ILE A 50 -3.22 -18.29 -19.24
C ILE A 50 -4.09 -18.73 -20.40
N GLU A 51 -5.30 -18.17 -20.52
CA GLU A 51 -6.36 -18.66 -21.41
C GLU A 51 -6.50 -17.82 -22.69
N GLU A 52 -5.50 -16.96 -22.96
CA GLU A 52 -5.43 -16.16 -24.18
C GLU A 52 -3.99 -15.99 -24.67
N SER A 53 -3.83 -15.58 -25.94
CA SER A 53 -2.51 -15.28 -26.49
C SER A 53 -1.99 -13.95 -25.95
N ILE A 54 -0.76 -14.00 -25.44
CA ILE A 54 -0.05 -12.80 -24.91
C ILE A 54 1.30 -12.59 -25.58
N ARG A 55 1.54 -13.32 -26.68
CA ARG A 55 2.81 -13.24 -27.43
C ARG A 55 3.04 -11.82 -27.93
N GLY A 56 4.19 -11.24 -27.56
CA GLY A 56 4.57 -9.89 -27.96
C GLY A 56 3.80 -8.76 -27.29
N CYS A 57 2.94 -9.08 -26.30
CA CYS A 57 2.20 -8.07 -25.55
C CYS A 57 3.02 -7.50 -24.37
N ASP A 58 2.71 -6.27 -24.01
CA ASP A 58 3.14 -5.66 -22.76
C ASP A 58 2.13 -6.07 -21.68
N VAL A 59 2.57 -6.92 -20.76
CA VAL A 59 1.71 -7.54 -19.75
C VAL A 59 1.91 -6.88 -18.40
N TYR A 60 0.80 -6.53 -17.74
CA TYR A 60 0.75 -5.98 -16.39
C TYR A 60 0.03 -6.97 -15.47
N VAL A 61 0.69 -7.42 -14.41
CA VAL A 61 0.12 -8.36 -13.43
C VAL A 61 -0.12 -7.63 -12.13
N ILE A 62 -1.37 -7.53 -11.72
CA ILE A 62 -1.78 -6.88 -10.47
C ILE A 62 -1.82 -7.95 -9.37
N GLN A 63 -0.98 -7.79 -8.36
CA GLN A 63 -0.94 -8.67 -7.19
C GLN A 63 -0.38 -7.94 -5.98
N SER A 64 -1.19 -7.73 -4.95
CA SER A 64 -0.71 -7.36 -3.61
C SER A 64 -0.17 -8.61 -2.93
N THR A 65 1.05 -8.55 -2.40
CA THR A 65 1.60 -9.68 -1.64
C THR A 65 1.23 -9.60 -0.16
N SER A 66 -0.08 -9.39 0.08
CA SER A 66 -0.74 -9.38 1.38
C SER A 66 -1.08 -10.79 1.85
N GLN A 67 -1.70 -10.92 3.01
CA GLN A 67 -2.10 -12.22 3.58
C GLN A 67 -3.08 -12.97 2.66
N PRO A 68 -2.84 -14.27 2.43
CA PRO A 68 -1.72 -15.12 2.82
C PRO A 68 -0.45 -14.84 2.00
N VAL A 69 0.53 -14.19 2.63
CA VAL A 69 1.68 -13.53 1.97
C VAL A 69 2.48 -14.47 1.08
N ASN A 70 2.84 -15.65 1.60
CA ASN A 70 3.69 -16.59 0.87
C ASN A 70 2.97 -17.21 -0.32
N GLU A 71 1.66 -17.43 -0.21
CA GLU A 71 0.85 -17.92 -1.33
C GLU A 71 0.76 -16.90 -2.44
N HIS A 72 0.47 -15.64 -2.13
CA HIS A 72 0.38 -14.58 -3.12
C HIS A 72 1.73 -14.29 -3.79
N ILE A 73 2.85 -14.42 -3.07
CA ILE A 73 4.18 -14.34 -3.67
C ILE A 73 4.39 -15.51 -4.64
N MET A 74 4.04 -16.73 -4.24
CA MET A 74 4.23 -17.89 -5.10
C MET A 74 3.33 -17.85 -6.34
N GLU A 75 2.08 -17.42 -6.22
CA GLU A 75 1.20 -17.16 -7.37
C GLU A 75 1.87 -16.19 -8.36
N LEU A 76 2.44 -15.11 -7.85
CA LEU A 76 3.08 -14.10 -8.67
C LEU A 76 4.31 -14.66 -9.42
N LEU A 77 5.15 -15.41 -8.74
CA LEU A 77 6.34 -16.03 -9.34
C LEU A 77 5.96 -17.03 -10.45
N ILE A 78 4.94 -17.86 -10.22
CA ILE A 78 4.45 -18.83 -11.21
C ILE A 78 3.84 -18.10 -12.41
N MET A 79 3.07 -17.03 -12.17
CA MET A 79 2.51 -16.23 -13.27
C MET A 79 3.59 -15.58 -14.13
N ILE A 80 4.65 -15.03 -13.51
CA ILE A 80 5.79 -14.45 -14.24
C ILE A 80 6.45 -15.52 -15.12
N ASP A 81 6.70 -16.72 -14.60
CA ASP A 81 7.29 -17.81 -15.37
C ASP A 81 6.40 -18.24 -16.56
N ALA A 82 5.08 -18.33 -16.32
CA ALA A 82 4.13 -18.64 -17.38
C ALA A 82 4.14 -17.60 -18.51
N LEU A 83 4.13 -16.30 -18.14
CA LEU A 83 4.17 -15.19 -19.12
C LEU A 83 5.48 -15.18 -19.92
N LYS A 84 6.61 -15.42 -19.24
CA LYS A 84 7.92 -15.53 -19.89
C LYS A 84 7.94 -16.66 -20.92
N ARG A 85 7.43 -17.84 -20.57
CA ARG A 85 7.35 -19.00 -21.47
C ARG A 85 6.35 -18.78 -22.60
N ALA A 86 5.30 -18.00 -22.39
CA ALA A 86 4.33 -17.64 -23.40
C ALA A 86 4.78 -16.47 -24.30
N SER A 87 6.01 -15.99 -24.15
CA SER A 87 6.66 -14.95 -24.98
C SER A 87 6.01 -13.57 -24.85
N ALA A 88 5.63 -13.17 -23.64
CA ALA A 88 5.31 -11.76 -23.37
C ALA A 88 6.50 -10.87 -23.76
N LYS A 89 6.25 -9.68 -24.30
CA LYS A 89 7.30 -8.71 -24.65
C LYS A 89 7.89 -8.10 -23.38
N THR A 90 7.02 -7.63 -22.48
CA THR A 90 7.38 -7.14 -21.14
C THR A 90 6.49 -7.77 -20.09
N ILE A 91 7.02 -7.92 -18.88
CA ILE A 91 6.30 -8.46 -17.73
C ILE A 91 6.42 -7.42 -16.60
N ASN A 92 5.40 -6.58 -16.49
CA ASN A 92 5.34 -5.48 -15.54
C ASN A 92 4.51 -5.90 -14.34
N ILE A 93 5.08 -5.83 -13.15
CA ILE A 93 4.42 -6.23 -11.91
C ILE A 93 3.85 -5.00 -11.23
N VAL A 94 2.55 -5.00 -11.01
CA VAL A 94 1.85 -3.94 -10.27
C VAL A 94 1.55 -4.48 -8.87
N MET A 95 2.30 -3.99 -7.89
CA MET A 95 2.21 -4.41 -6.49
C MET A 95 1.62 -3.27 -5.65
N PRO A 96 0.29 -3.20 -5.47
CA PRO A 96 -0.31 -2.20 -4.60
C PRO A 96 0.19 -2.31 -3.15
N TYR A 97 0.53 -3.52 -2.71
CA TYR A 97 1.20 -3.78 -1.44
C TYR A 97 2.38 -4.74 -1.63
N TYR A 98 3.55 -4.34 -1.15
CA TYR A 98 4.78 -5.11 -1.16
C TYR A 98 4.97 -5.80 0.19
N GLY A 99 4.70 -7.09 0.24
CA GLY A 99 4.91 -7.91 1.44
C GLY A 99 6.40 -8.03 1.78
N TYR A 100 6.72 -8.25 3.07
CA TYR A 100 8.08 -8.25 3.61
C TYR A 100 8.83 -6.92 3.54
N ALA A 101 8.20 -5.81 3.14
CA ALA A 101 8.82 -4.50 3.06
C ALA A 101 9.40 -4.00 4.40
N ARG A 102 8.86 -4.46 5.52
CA ARG A 102 9.36 -4.13 6.87
C ARG A 102 10.67 -4.82 7.24
N GLN A 103 11.14 -5.77 6.41
CA GLN A 103 12.42 -6.48 6.55
C GLN A 103 13.42 -5.96 5.51
N ASP A 104 13.61 -4.64 5.48
CA ASP A 104 14.45 -3.91 4.53
C ASP A 104 15.91 -3.80 4.96
N ARG A 105 16.21 -4.11 6.21
CA ARG A 105 17.54 -4.01 6.83
C ARG A 105 17.68 -5.00 7.98
N LYS A 106 18.91 -5.28 8.36
CA LYS A 106 19.22 -6.02 9.59
C LYS A 106 19.08 -5.08 10.78
N ALA A 107 18.07 -5.29 11.62
CA ALA A 107 17.94 -4.58 12.90
C ALA A 107 18.84 -5.22 13.98
N ARG A 108 19.17 -6.50 13.84
CA ARG A 108 20.05 -7.28 14.72
C ARG A 108 21.01 -8.14 13.88
N ALA A 109 22.06 -8.63 14.55
CA ALA A 109 22.98 -9.57 13.92
C ALA A 109 22.24 -10.85 13.46
N ARG A 110 22.63 -11.38 12.28
CA ARG A 110 22.15 -12.63 11.69
C ARG A 110 20.69 -12.61 11.21
N GLU A 111 20.06 -11.45 11.12
CA GLU A 111 18.74 -11.29 10.51
C GLU A 111 18.83 -11.27 8.98
N PRO A 112 17.78 -11.71 8.27
CA PRO A 112 17.69 -11.59 6.83
C PRO A 112 17.37 -10.16 6.39
N ILE A 113 17.49 -9.90 5.10
CA ILE A 113 16.89 -8.74 4.40
C ILE A 113 15.88 -9.30 3.41
N THR A 114 14.71 -9.67 3.91
CA THR A 114 13.71 -10.41 3.12
C THR A 114 13.11 -9.56 2.01
N ALA A 115 13.04 -8.24 2.18
CA ALA A 115 12.61 -7.34 1.12
C ALA A 115 13.54 -7.44 -0.12
N LYS A 116 14.87 -7.59 0.06
CA LYS A 116 15.81 -7.84 -1.04
C LYS A 116 15.64 -9.24 -1.63
N LEU A 117 15.39 -10.24 -0.81
CA LEU A 117 15.14 -11.61 -1.29
C LEU A 117 13.93 -11.64 -2.23
N VAL A 118 12.82 -10.99 -1.86
CA VAL A 118 11.61 -10.92 -2.70
C VAL A 118 11.92 -10.21 -4.03
N ALA A 119 12.65 -9.09 -4.00
CA ALA A 119 13.07 -8.40 -5.22
C ALA A 119 13.85 -9.33 -6.15
N ASN A 120 14.85 -10.03 -5.62
CA ASN A 120 15.66 -10.99 -6.41
C ASN A 120 14.81 -12.12 -7.01
N LEU A 121 13.83 -12.63 -6.27
CA LEU A 121 12.95 -13.70 -6.76
C LEU A 121 12.10 -13.21 -7.95
N LEU A 122 11.53 -12.00 -7.86
CA LEU A 122 10.73 -11.42 -8.94
C LEU A 122 11.57 -11.23 -10.22
N GLU A 123 12.77 -10.69 -10.09
CA GLU A 123 13.70 -10.52 -11.23
C GLU A 123 14.12 -11.85 -11.82
N THR A 124 14.50 -12.81 -10.98
CA THR A 124 14.93 -14.14 -11.43
C THR A 124 13.81 -14.87 -12.17
N ALA A 125 12.57 -14.72 -11.72
CA ALA A 125 11.41 -15.29 -12.41
C ALA A 125 11.20 -14.66 -13.79
N GLY A 126 11.56 -13.38 -13.99
CA GLY A 126 11.49 -12.72 -15.28
C GLY A 126 10.74 -11.40 -15.33
N ALA A 127 10.45 -10.78 -14.18
CA ALA A 127 9.87 -9.44 -14.14
C ALA A 127 10.80 -8.44 -14.85
N THR A 128 10.22 -7.53 -15.64
CA THR A 128 10.97 -6.50 -16.38
C THR A 128 10.79 -5.10 -15.81
N ARG A 129 9.80 -4.89 -14.96
CA ARG A 129 9.50 -3.63 -14.25
C ARG A 129 8.62 -3.93 -13.03
N VAL A 130 8.74 -3.10 -12.00
CA VAL A 130 7.84 -3.12 -10.84
C VAL A 130 7.21 -1.74 -10.67
N ILE A 131 5.89 -1.69 -10.52
CA ILE A 131 5.13 -0.51 -10.11
C ILE A 131 4.61 -0.81 -8.71
N CYS A 132 5.00 -0.04 -7.73
CA CYS A 132 4.63 -0.23 -6.34
C CYS A 132 4.09 1.05 -5.72
N LEU A 133 3.33 0.91 -4.63
CA LEU A 133 2.72 2.02 -3.90
C LEU A 133 3.26 2.03 -2.47
N ASP A 134 3.70 3.20 -1.99
CA ASP A 134 4.18 3.47 -0.63
C ASP A 134 5.00 2.31 -0.03
N LEU A 135 6.19 2.09 -0.56
CA LEU A 135 7.15 1.17 0.04
C LEU A 135 7.47 1.62 1.47
N HIS A 136 7.47 0.68 2.41
CA HIS A 136 7.79 0.96 3.81
C HIS A 136 9.09 1.77 3.98
N ALA A 137 10.09 1.41 3.19
CA ALA A 137 11.36 2.12 3.10
C ALA A 137 11.62 2.48 1.63
N PRO A 138 11.70 3.76 1.24
CA PRO A 138 11.88 4.17 -0.15
C PRO A 138 13.12 3.57 -0.83
N GLN A 139 14.16 3.25 -0.06
CA GLN A 139 15.38 2.62 -0.54
C GLN A 139 15.17 1.18 -1.08
N ILE A 140 14.02 0.54 -0.82
CA ILE A 140 13.69 -0.76 -1.42
C ILE A 140 13.69 -0.71 -2.95
N GLN A 141 13.40 0.46 -3.55
CA GLN A 141 13.57 0.67 -4.99
C GLN A 141 14.96 0.25 -5.48
N GLY A 142 15.99 0.54 -4.69
CA GLY A 142 17.38 0.18 -4.99
C GLY A 142 17.73 -1.31 -4.79
N PHE A 143 16.76 -2.13 -4.35
CA PHE A 143 16.93 -3.58 -4.29
C PHE A 143 16.70 -4.25 -5.64
N PHE A 144 16.05 -3.55 -6.56
CA PHE A 144 15.79 -3.99 -7.91
C PHE A 144 16.88 -3.48 -8.87
N GLU A 145 17.28 -4.33 -9.79
CA GLU A 145 18.14 -3.96 -10.94
C GLU A 145 17.28 -3.58 -12.18
N ILE A 146 15.98 -3.86 -12.13
CA ILE A 146 15.00 -3.46 -13.14
C ILE A 146 14.31 -2.13 -12.75
N PRO A 147 13.73 -1.40 -13.71
CA PRO A 147 12.98 -0.18 -13.41
C PRO A 147 11.90 -0.39 -12.35
N THR A 148 11.86 0.52 -11.38
CA THR A 148 10.90 0.49 -10.28
C THR A 148 10.24 1.85 -10.14
N ASP A 149 8.92 1.90 -10.33
CA ASP A 149 8.12 3.11 -10.16
C ASP A 149 7.46 3.07 -8.77
N HIS A 150 7.92 3.94 -7.87
CA HIS A 150 7.43 4.03 -6.50
C HIS A 150 6.40 5.14 -6.36
N LEU A 151 5.12 4.81 -6.48
CA LEU A 151 4.00 5.72 -6.34
C LEU A 151 3.70 6.04 -4.87
N MET A 152 3.03 7.17 -4.63
CA MET A 152 2.72 7.66 -3.28
C MET A 152 1.21 7.75 -3.06
N GLY A 153 0.72 7.24 -1.92
CA GLY A 153 -0.69 7.33 -1.52
C GLY A 153 -1.08 8.65 -0.88
N VAL A 154 -0.10 9.43 -0.39
CA VAL A 154 -0.34 10.71 0.30
C VAL A 154 -1.23 11.68 -0.48
N PRO A 155 -1.10 11.86 -1.82
CA PRO A 155 -2.01 12.73 -2.56
C PRO A 155 -3.49 12.34 -2.41
N ILE A 156 -3.80 11.05 -2.49
CA ILE A 156 -5.17 10.52 -2.36
C ILE A 156 -5.72 10.80 -0.97
N LEU A 157 -4.93 10.52 0.07
CA LEU A 157 -5.28 10.80 1.46
C LEU A 157 -5.49 12.30 1.69
N ALA A 158 -4.62 13.15 1.12
CA ALA A 158 -4.72 14.59 1.23
C ALA A 158 -6.01 15.14 0.61
N GLU A 159 -6.40 14.67 -0.57
CA GLU A 159 -7.64 15.10 -1.23
C GLU A 159 -8.88 14.75 -0.40
N TYR A 160 -8.91 13.58 0.23
CA TYR A 160 -9.97 13.24 1.15
C TYR A 160 -10.07 14.23 2.31
N PHE A 161 -8.96 14.51 3.01
CA PHE A 161 -8.97 15.43 4.14
C PHE A 161 -9.22 16.90 3.74
N LYS A 162 -8.82 17.33 2.55
CA LYS A 162 -9.20 18.64 2.01
C LYS A 162 -10.71 18.77 1.78
N SER A 163 -11.35 17.70 1.35
CA SER A 163 -12.80 17.70 1.13
C SER A 163 -13.61 17.77 2.43
N ARG A 164 -12.99 17.44 3.57
CA ARG A 164 -13.61 17.50 4.90
C ARG A 164 -13.62 18.95 5.39
N GLN A 165 -14.77 19.41 5.82
CA GLN A 165 -14.92 20.69 6.50
C GLN A 165 -14.67 20.49 7.99
N PHE A 166 -13.42 20.62 8.41
CA PHE A 166 -13.09 20.56 9.83
C PHE A 166 -13.49 21.85 10.54
N ASN A 167 -14.06 21.70 11.74
CA ASN A 167 -14.41 22.83 12.61
C ASN A 167 -13.27 23.06 13.63
N GLY A 168 -12.12 23.49 13.15
CA GLY A 168 -10.93 23.75 13.96
C GLY A 168 -9.63 23.61 13.19
N ASP A 169 -8.54 23.99 13.85
CA ASP A 169 -7.19 23.88 13.31
C ASP A 169 -6.74 22.42 13.23
N VAL A 170 -6.11 22.05 12.12
CA VAL A 170 -5.60 20.71 11.87
C VAL A 170 -4.11 20.64 12.19
N VAL A 171 -3.66 19.51 12.76
CA VAL A 171 -2.24 19.16 12.93
C VAL A 171 -2.02 17.74 12.42
N ILE A 172 -0.96 17.54 11.64
CA ILE A 172 -0.59 16.20 11.16
C ILE A 172 0.40 15.59 12.14
N VAL A 173 0.14 14.35 12.54
CA VAL A 173 0.91 13.68 13.57
C VAL A 173 1.61 12.45 13.01
N SER A 174 2.92 12.38 13.19
CA SER A 174 3.68 11.16 12.98
C SER A 174 3.62 10.29 14.23
N PRO A 175 3.24 9.01 14.12
CA PRO A 175 3.17 8.10 15.28
C PRO A 175 4.55 7.72 15.84
N ASP A 176 5.62 8.00 15.10
CA ASP A 176 7.01 7.78 15.50
C ASP A 176 7.99 8.63 14.66
N HIS A 177 9.28 8.49 14.90
CA HIS A 177 10.32 9.21 14.15
C HIS A 177 10.48 8.74 12.70
N GLY A 178 10.18 7.49 12.40
CA GLY A 178 10.30 6.90 11.06
C GLY A 178 9.29 7.48 10.07
N GLY A 179 8.09 7.84 10.55
CA GLY A 179 6.99 8.39 9.73
C GLY A 179 7.05 9.89 9.48
N VAL A 180 8.03 10.62 10.03
CA VAL A 180 8.07 12.11 9.97
C VAL A 180 8.05 12.65 8.54
N THR A 181 8.78 12.04 7.62
CA THR A 181 8.81 12.46 6.21
C THR A 181 7.43 12.35 5.57
N ARG A 182 6.70 11.26 5.87
CA ARG A 182 5.33 11.03 5.38
C ARG A 182 4.36 12.07 5.98
N ALA A 183 4.44 12.29 7.28
CA ALA A 183 3.64 13.30 7.97
C ALA A 183 3.88 14.69 7.39
N ARG A 184 5.12 15.05 7.09
CA ARG A 184 5.47 16.34 6.47
C ARG A 184 4.85 16.50 5.10
N LYS A 185 4.90 15.47 4.24
CA LYS A 185 4.28 15.48 2.91
C LYS A 185 2.76 15.72 2.99
N LEU A 186 2.07 15.07 3.93
CA LEU A 186 0.65 15.32 4.13
C LEU A 186 0.38 16.73 4.67
N ALA A 187 1.20 17.18 5.63
CA ALA A 187 1.09 18.50 6.23
C ALA A 187 1.26 19.65 5.21
N GLU A 188 2.23 19.53 4.30
CA GLU A 188 2.45 20.48 3.20
C GLU A 188 1.21 20.59 2.30
N ARG A 189 0.61 19.45 1.93
CA ARG A 189 -0.60 19.41 1.11
C ARG A 189 -1.83 20.00 1.80
N LEU A 190 -1.94 19.82 3.11
CA LEU A 190 -3.05 20.35 3.92
C LEU A 190 -2.74 21.74 4.51
N LYS A 191 -1.53 22.28 4.30
CA LYS A 191 -1.04 23.55 4.88
C LYS A 191 -1.18 23.56 6.41
N ALA A 192 -0.88 22.43 7.03
CA ALA A 192 -1.01 22.20 8.47
C ALA A 192 0.36 22.03 9.14
N PRO A 193 0.50 22.38 10.44
CA PRO A 193 1.70 22.04 11.21
C PRO A 193 1.82 20.53 11.44
N ILE A 194 3.02 20.10 11.87
CA ILE A 194 3.26 18.71 12.27
C ILE A 194 3.51 18.61 13.77
N ALA A 195 3.17 17.43 14.32
CA ALA A 195 3.62 16.98 15.63
C ALA A 195 4.15 15.55 15.52
N ILE A 196 4.95 15.14 16.46
CA ILE A 196 5.61 13.84 16.46
C ILE A 196 5.39 13.19 17.82
N ILE A 197 5.06 11.90 17.83
CA ILE A 197 5.03 11.10 19.05
C ILE A 197 6.40 10.46 19.24
N ASP A 198 7.11 10.90 20.27
CA ASP A 198 8.38 10.32 20.72
C ASP A 198 8.11 9.26 21.79
N LYS A 199 8.35 8.01 21.45
CA LYS A 199 8.15 6.86 22.33
C LYS A 199 9.45 6.56 23.04
N ARG A 200 9.45 6.67 24.37
CA ARG A 200 10.61 6.33 25.21
C ARG A 200 10.27 5.19 26.15
N ARG A 201 11.08 4.15 26.11
CA ARG A 201 11.13 3.12 27.15
C ARG A 201 12.29 3.45 28.08
N PRO A 202 12.06 4.06 29.24
CA PRO A 202 13.16 4.45 30.13
C PRO A 202 13.93 3.24 30.68
N ARG A 203 13.27 2.06 30.79
CA ARG A 203 13.90 0.79 31.22
C ARG A 203 13.10 -0.40 30.66
N PRO A 204 13.71 -1.61 30.52
CA PRO A 204 12.96 -2.84 30.26
C PRO A 204 11.85 -3.03 31.30
N ASN A 205 10.66 -3.45 30.86
CA ASN A 205 9.48 -3.69 31.72
C ASN A 205 8.85 -2.45 32.37
N VAL A 206 9.18 -1.24 31.95
CA VAL A 206 8.48 -0.01 32.34
C VAL A 206 7.51 0.40 31.26
N ALA A 207 6.36 0.95 31.65
CA ALA A 207 5.35 1.46 30.72
C ALA A 207 5.98 2.46 29.73
N GLU A 208 5.57 2.37 28.47
CA GLU A 208 6.02 3.24 27.41
C GLU A 208 5.51 4.66 27.66
N VAL A 209 6.40 5.62 27.79
CA VAL A 209 6.04 7.03 27.93
C VAL A 209 5.99 7.64 26.54
N MET A 210 4.84 8.21 26.19
CA MET A 210 4.65 8.95 24.95
C MET A 210 4.85 10.45 25.23
N ASN A 211 5.88 11.01 24.63
CA ASN A 211 6.11 12.45 24.64
C ASN A 211 5.66 13.03 23.30
N ILE A 212 4.86 14.08 23.32
CA ILE A 212 4.36 14.73 22.10
C ILE A 212 5.19 15.99 21.85
N VAL A 213 5.86 16.03 20.70
CA VAL A 213 6.62 17.19 20.24
C VAL A 213 5.79 17.94 19.22
N GLY A 214 5.43 19.17 19.53
CA GLY A 214 4.53 20.01 18.72
C GLY A 214 3.28 20.42 19.49
N ASN A 215 2.53 21.37 18.97
CA ASN A 215 1.33 21.87 19.60
C ASN A 215 0.08 21.17 19.03
N ILE A 216 -0.61 20.41 19.87
CA ILE A 216 -1.82 19.66 19.52
C ILE A 216 -3.06 20.12 20.31
N GLU A 217 -2.87 20.98 21.32
CA GLU A 217 -3.95 21.40 22.21
C GLU A 217 -5.06 22.12 21.45
N GLY A 218 -6.29 21.68 21.63
CA GLY A 218 -7.48 22.20 20.96
C GLY A 218 -7.56 21.95 19.46
N LYS A 219 -6.62 21.16 18.87
CA LYS A 219 -6.56 20.91 17.45
C LYS A 219 -7.15 19.55 17.07
N ILE A 220 -7.49 19.43 15.80
CA ILE A 220 -7.86 18.18 15.15
C ILE A 220 -6.59 17.50 14.68
N ALA A 221 -6.25 16.37 15.30
CA ALA A 221 -5.04 15.61 14.97
C ALA A 221 -5.33 14.55 13.91
N ILE A 222 -4.49 14.49 12.87
CA ILE A 222 -4.53 13.45 11.83
C ILE A 222 -3.24 12.66 11.91
N LEU A 223 -3.33 11.43 12.41
CA LEU A 223 -2.24 10.46 12.42
C LEU A 223 -2.08 9.84 11.03
N ILE A 224 -0.85 9.73 10.55
CA ILE A 224 -0.55 9.08 9.27
C ILE A 224 0.56 8.03 9.42
N ASP A 225 0.33 6.86 8.85
CA ASP A 225 1.33 5.82 8.70
C ASP A 225 1.28 5.21 7.29
N ASP A 226 2.27 4.40 6.89
CA ASP A 226 2.20 3.60 5.65
C ASP A 226 1.39 2.33 5.86
N ILE A 227 1.61 1.64 6.98
CA ILE A 227 1.02 0.36 7.32
C ILE A 227 0.37 0.44 8.69
N ILE A 228 -0.89 0.04 8.79
CA ILE A 228 -1.51 -0.31 10.07
C ILE A 228 -1.70 -1.82 10.09
N ASP A 229 -0.93 -2.49 10.94
CA ASP A 229 -0.97 -3.95 11.09
C ASP A 229 -1.88 -4.34 12.27
N THR A 230 -1.36 -4.51 13.46
CA THR A 230 -2.16 -4.88 14.65
C THR A 230 -2.84 -3.69 15.33
N ALA A 231 -2.69 -2.49 14.80
CA ALA A 231 -3.22 -1.21 15.27
C ALA A 231 -2.79 -0.81 16.70
N GLY A 232 -1.85 -1.50 17.33
CA GLY A 232 -1.41 -1.15 18.68
C GLY A 232 -0.80 0.24 18.76
N THR A 233 0.13 0.54 17.87
CA THR A 233 0.83 1.84 17.84
C THR A 233 -0.13 3.00 17.58
N ILE A 234 -0.96 2.88 16.56
CA ILE A 234 -1.82 3.98 16.13
C ILE A 234 -2.94 4.29 17.14
N THR A 235 -3.48 3.26 17.79
CA THR A 235 -4.56 3.43 18.78
C THR A 235 -4.03 4.01 20.10
N LEU A 236 -2.86 3.56 20.55
CA LEU A 236 -2.20 4.16 21.72
C LEU A 236 -1.83 5.62 21.46
N ALA A 237 -1.32 5.92 20.25
CA ALA A 237 -1.02 7.29 19.83
C ALA A 237 -2.27 8.18 19.85
N ALA A 238 -3.38 7.68 19.31
CA ALA A 238 -4.64 8.42 19.28
C ALA A 238 -5.18 8.72 20.70
N ASN A 239 -5.12 7.75 21.59
CA ASN A 239 -5.54 7.93 22.97
C ASN A 239 -4.68 8.97 23.69
N ALA A 240 -3.34 8.89 23.53
CA ALA A 240 -2.41 9.86 24.11
C ALA A 240 -2.64 11.28 23.59
N LEU A 241 -2.97 11.46 22.30
CA LEU A 241 -3.29 12.76 21.72
C LEU A 241 -4.53 13.38 22.38
N VAL A 242 -5.60 12.62 22.57
CA VAL A 242 -6.82 13.09 23.25
C VAL A 242 -6.54 13.43 24.71
N GLU A 243 -5.79 12.58 25.44
CA GLU A 243 -5.40 12.80 26.82
C GLU A 243 -4.55 14.07 27.00
N ASN A 244 -3.80 14.47 25.96
CA ASN A 244 -2.99 15.68 25.94
C ASN A 244 -3.65 16.88 25.25
N GLY A 245 -4.97 16.86 25.11
CA GLY A 245 -5.78 18.03 24.73
C GLY A 245 -6.12 18.16 23.25
N ALA A 246 -5.85 17.15 22.41
CA ALA A 246 -6.40 17.15 21.05
C ALA A 246 -7.93 17.11 21.07
N GLN A 247 -8.58 17.93 20.25
CA GLN A 247 -10.04 18.01 20.17
C GLN A 247 -10.65 16.74 19.58
N GLU A 248 -10.09 16.28 18.48
CA GLU A 248 -10.49 15.06 17.76
C GLU A 248 -9.25 14.39 17.18
N VAL A 249 -9.32 13.09 16.99
CA VAL A 249 -8.24 12.33 16.35
C VAL A 249 -8.78 11.50 15.18
N TYR A 250 -8.16 11.69 14.03
CA TYR A 250 -8.32 10.89 12.82
C TYR A 250 -7.04 10.11 12.57
N ALA A 251 -7.14 9.03 11.83
CA ALA A 251 -5.96 8.27 11.40
C ALA A 251 -6.08 7.90 9.92
N CYS A 252 -4.96 7.75 9.26
CA CYS A 252 -4.94 7.24 7.89
C CYS A 252 -3.71 6.40 7.62
N CYS A 253 -3.83 5.48 6.66
CA CYS A 253 -2.72 4.72 6.12
C CYS A 253 -2.98 4.31 4.67
N THR A 254 -1.89 4.00 3.96
CA THR A 254 -1.98 3.42 2.63
C THR A 254 -2.32 1.93 2.70
N HIS A 255 -1.68 1.17 3.58
CA HIS A 255 -1.78 -0.28 3.63
C HIS A 255 -2.48 -0.79 4.89
N PRO A 256 -3.78 -1.12 4.80
CA PRO A 256 -4.54 -1.65 5.92
C PRO A 256 -4.36 -3.17 6.06
N VAL A 257 -3.25 -3.60 6.65
CA VAL A 257 -3.02 -5.02 6.94
C VAL A 257 -4.05 -5.54 7.95
N LEU A 258 -4.32 -4.76 8.98
CA LEU A 258 -5.36 -4.96 10.00
C LEU A 258 -5.44 -6.41 10.51
N SER A 259 -4.28 -6.96 10.90
CA SER A 259 -4.18 -8.31 11.40
C SER A 259 -4.49 -8.43 12.90
N GLY A 260 -4.78 -9.66 13.33
CA GLY A 260 -5.01 -9.97 14.74
C GLY A 260 -6.07 -9.07 15.38
N PRO A 261 -5.78 -8.39 16.52
CA PRO A 261 -6.76 -7.61 17.27
C PRO A 261 -6.99 -6.19 16.72
N ALA A 262 -6.59 -5.89 15.48
CA ALA A 262 -6.61 -4.53 14.93
C ALA A 262 -8.01 -3.90 14.98
N ILE A 263 -9.02 -4.62 14.52
CA ILE A 263 -10.41 -4.12 14.45
C ILE A 263 -10.94 -3.78 15.84
N GLU A 264 -10.76 -4.67 16.82
CA GLU A 264 -11.17 -4.44 18.20
C GLU A 264 -10.46 -3.22 18.82
N ARG A 265 -9.14 -3.10 18.58
CA ARG A 265 -8.37 -1.94 19.05
C ARG A 265 -8.83 -0.63 18.46
N ILE A 266 -9.10 -0.59 17.16
CA ILE A 266 -9.62 0.59 16.47
C ILE A 266 -10.99 0.96 17.01
N GLN A 267 -11.88 -0.03 17.17
CA GLN A 267 -13.24 0.19 17.69
C GLN A 267 -13.21 0.83 19.08
N ASN A 268 -12.33 0.36 19.96
CA ASN A 268 -12.21 0.81 21.34
C ASN A 268 -11.31 2.05 21.51
N SER A 269 -10.68 2.54 20.45
CA SER A 269 -9.78 3.70 20.50
C SER A 269 -10.55 5.03 20.39
N LYS A 270 -9.81 6.11 20.63
CA LYS A 270 -10.27 7.49 20.42
C LYS A 270 -10.20 7.95 18.96
N ILE A 271 -9.81 7.08 18.03
CA ILE A 271 -9.87 7.37 16.60
C ILE A 271 -11.33 7.56 16.20
N LYS A 272 -11.66 8.73 15.66
CA LYS A 272 -12.99 9.05 15.18
C LYS A 272 -13.25 8.40 13.83
N GLU A 273 -12.27 8.42 12.95
CA GLU A 273 -12.33 7.85 11.61
C GLU A 273 -10.94 7.37 11.18
N LEU A 274 -10.88 6.18 10.59
CA LEU A 274 -9.69 5.61 9.98
C LEU A 274 -9.85 5.60 8.46
N VAL A 275 -9.03 6.38 7.77
CA VAL A 275 -9.03 6.47 6.31
C VAL A 275 -7.95 5.54 5.75
N ILE A 276 -8.36 4.59 4.93
CA ILE A 276 -7.47 3.60 4.33
C ILE A 276 -7.61 3.60 2.81
N THR A 277 -6.63 3.01 2.13
CA THR A 277 -6.78 2.71 0.70
C THR A 277 -7.17 1.24 0.50
N ASN A 278 -7.59 0.93 -0.73
CA ASN A 278 -7.86 -0.44 -1.15
C ASN A 278 -6.62 -1.16 -1.73
N SER A 279 -5.42 -0.76 -1.34
CA SER A 279 -4.16 -1.45 -1.73
C SER A 279 -4.11 -2.91 -1.25
N ILE A 280 -4.81 -3.21 -0.18
CA ILE A 280 -5.08 -4.55 0.34
C ILE A 280 -6.60 -4.72 0.40
N GLU A 281 -7.10 -5.84 -0.09
CA GLU A 281 -8.53 -6.17 0.05
C GLU A 281 -8.86 -6.42 1.52
N LEU A 282 -9.84 -5.68 2.03
CA LEU A 282 -10.32 -5.85 3.39
C LEU A 282 -11.56 -6.75 3.38
N PRO A 283 -11.52 -7.92 4.06
CA PRO A 283 -12.69 -8.79 4.18
C PRO A 283 -13.87 -8.08 4.84
N GLU A 284 -15.10 -8.44 4.46
CA GLU A 284 -16.32 -7.79 4.96
C GLU A 284 -16.44 -7.81 6.48
N GLU A 285 -15.99 -8.89 7.14
CA GLU A 285 -16.01 -9.00 8.61
C GLU A 285 -15.08 -8.02 9.32
N LYS A 286 -14.14 -7.40 8.61
CA LYS A 286 -13.27 -6.34 9.14
C LYS A 286 -13.79 -4.95 8.87
N ASN A 287 -14.88 -4.82 8.12
CA ASN A 287 -15.47 -3.53 7.81
C ASN A 287 -16.23 -2.97 9.02
N MET A 288 -16.13 -1.66 9.25
CA MET A 288 -16.79 -0.97 10.33
C MET A 288 -17.07 0.49 9.95
N ASP A 289 -18.03 1.12 10.60
CA ASP A 289 -18.46 2.49 10.29
C ASP A 289 -17.35 3.55 10.42
N LYS A 290 -16.33 3.26 11.24
CA LYS A 290 -15.17 4.16 11.40
C LYS A 290 -14.18 4.09 10.23
N ILE A 291 -14.27 3.10 9.34
CA ILE A 291 -13.30 2.89 8.26
C ILE A 291 -13.83 3.48 6.97
N ILE A 292 -13.06 4.39 6.40
CA ILE A 292 -13.32 5.00 5.10
C ILE A 292 -12.33 4.44 4.08
N HIS A 293 -12.85 3.93 2.98
CA HIS A 293 -12.09 3.33 1.91
C HIS A 293 -11.87 4.31 0.76
N LEU A 294 -10.62 4.48 0.34
CA LEU A 294 -10.23 5.25 -0.83
C LEU A 294 -9.63 4.32 -1.90
N SER A 295 -9.99 4.55 -3.15
CA SER A 295 -9.46 3.74 -4.25
C SER A 295 -8.12 4.29 -4.76
N VAL A 296 -7.15 3.40 -4.94
CA VAL A 296 -5.89 3.68 -5.62
C VAL A 296 -5.93 3.30 -7.11
N ALA A 297 -7.06 2.83 -7.61
CA ALA A 297 -7.20 2.39 -8.99
C ALA A 297 -6.88 3.50 -10.01
N PRO A 298 -7.33 4.75 -9.84
CA PRO A 298 -6.98 5.81 -10.79
C PRO A 298 -5.47 6.07 -10.87
N LEU A 299 -4.77 6.06 -9.73
CA LEU A 299 -3.33 6.26 -9.69
C LEU A 299 -2.58 5.13 -10.37
N LEU A 300 -2.92 3.89 -10.04
CA LEU A 300 -2.27 2.70 -10.63
C LEU A 300 -2.63 2.54 -12.11
N GLY A 301 -3.87 2.81 -12.50
CA GLY A 301 -4.30 2.77 -13.89
C GLY A 301 -3.58 3.81 -14.75
N GLU A 302 -3.45 5.04 -14.26
CA GLU A 302 -2.70 6.10 -14.95
C GLU A 302 -1.20 5.74 -15.08
N ALA A 303 -0.61 5.14 -14.04
CA ALA A 303 0.77 4.67 -14.10
C ALA A 303 0.96 3.59 -15.17
N ILE A 304 0.02 2.64 -15.28
CA ILE A 304 0.05 1.59 -16.31
C ILE A 304 -0.03 2.22 -17.71
N ILE A 305 -0.96 3.15 -17.95
CA ILE A 305 -1.11 3.83 -19.24
C ILE A 305 0.19 4.55 -19.60
N ARG A 306 0.75 5.34 -18.69
CA ARG A 306 1.97 6.11 -18.94
C ARG A 306 3.18 5.23 -19.23
N VAL A 307 3.36 4.15 -18.47
CA VAL A 307 4.43 3.19 -18.73
C VAL A 307 4.26 2.53 -20.09
N HIS A 308 3.04 2.12 -20.45
CA HIS A 308 2.75 1.50 -21.75
C HIS A 308 2.96 2.46 -22.93
N GLU A 309 2.59 3.72 -22.76
CA GLU A 309 2.77 4.78 -23.75
C GLU A 309 4.16 5.43 -23.72
N GLU A 310 5.11 4.88 -22.96
CA GLU A 310 6.47 5.42 -22.81
C GLU A 310 6.50 6.87 -22.30
N GLN A 311 5.47 7.27 -21.52
CA GLN A 311 5.36 8.59 -20.91
C GLN A 311 5.96 8.63 -19.52
N SER A 312 6.37 9.83 -19.08
CA SER A 312 6.89 10.03 -17.73
C SER A 312 5.82 9.79 -16.67
N VAL A 313 6.17 9.01 -15.64
CA VAL A 313 5.35 8.80 -14.43
C VAL A 313 5.64 9.83 -13.34
N SER A 314 6.63 10.72 -13.51
CA SER A 314 7.07 11.67 -12.47
C SER A 314 5.96 12.63 -12.03
N THR A 315 5.05 12.98 -12.92
CA THR A 315 3.88 13.82 -12.60
C THR A 315 2.88 13.17 -11.65
N LEU A 316 3.01 11.88 -11.39
CA LEU A 316 2.16 11.15 -10.44
C LEU A 316 2.69 11.21 -9.00
N PHE A 317 3.87 11.77 -8.80
CA PHE A 317 4.51 11.90 -7.49
C PHE A 317 4.22 13.25 -6.80
N ASP A 318 3.67 14.22 -7.54
CA ASP A 318 3.42 15.60 -7.08
C ASP A 318 2.03 15.76 -6.36
#